data_6dbce39b4acbac61d7e1a69ab3b3e13b
#
_entry.id   6dbce39b4acbac61d7e1a69ab3b3e13b
#
_cell.length_a   1.000
_cell.length_b   1.000
_cell.length_c   1.000
_cell.angle_alpha   90.00
_cell.angle_beta   90.00
_cell.angle_gamma   90.00
#
_symmetry.space_group_name_H-M   'P 1'
#
loop_
_entity.id
_entity.type
_entity.pdbx_description
1 polymer ?
#
loop_
_entity_poly.entity_id
_entity_poly.type
_entity_poly.pdbx_seq_one_letter_code
_entity_poly.pdbx_strand_id
1 'polypeptide(L)'
;CIRDSTYINDISADSRYLLFSTSDRVYTSLPHSRNSLYKLDLQTMAIDTIWEKAPYVNQAAFSPDGKQLLVAGAGDAFDGIGRNIKQGQISNSYDGQLFLYDLASRKASPLTKDFNPNVIDAVWNRFNGQIYILCEDEDYQRIYTCDPANGKIKQVAASEDIIMSYALADNAPVLFYYGQSASNANRLYAYDLKGGKNRLVYDLSQDKLKDIALGEVHDWNFKSDDGTTIQGRYYLPPHFDPNKKYPMIVYYYGGTSPTNRALEMRYSMHMYAALGYVVYTLNPSGTTGFGQEFAARHVNAWGLKTADEIIQGTKLFCKEHSFVNEKKIGCIGASYGGFMTQYLQTRTDIFAAAISHAGISALSSYWGEGYWGYGYCSVANAGTYPWNAPEFFTKQSPLFNADKINTPLLLLHGNADTNVPIGESIQMFAALKILGKTVEFVQVDGENHGIVGYQKRIGWQNTIYAWFAKWLKDEPEWWKALYPDRTL
;
A
#
# COMPACT_ATOMS: atom_id res chain seq x y z
N CYS A 1 -23.34 -17.31 -6.12
CA CYS A 1 -22.55 -18.56 -6.08
C CYS A 1 -21.20 -18.27 -6.68
N ILE A 2 -20.17 -18.19 -5.87
CA ILE A 2 -18.78 -18.16 -6.36
C ILE A 2 -18.44 -19.62 -6.64
N ARG A 3 -18.37 -19.97 -7.93
CA ARG A 3 -17.84 -21.26 -8.36
C ARG A 3 -16.33 -21.23 -8.19
N ASP A 4 -15.74 -22.40 -7.99
CA ASP A 4 -14.29 -22.59 -7.93
C ASP A 4 -13.64 -21.94 -9.13
N SER A 5 -12.66 -21.09 -8.88
CA SER A 5 -11.89 -20.44 -9.95
C SER A 5 -10.67 -21.29 -10.25
N THR A 6 -10.44 -21.57 -11.54
CA THR A 6 -9.27 -22.32 -12.02
C THR A 6 -8.26 -21.35 -12.64
N TYR A 7 -7.00 -21.46 -12.27
CA TYR A 7 -5.92 -20.61 -12.75
C TYR A 7 -4.77 -21.45 -13.29
N ILE A 8 -4.24 -21.06 -14.45
CA ILE A 8 -2.97 -21.59 -14.96
C ILE A 8 -1.85 -20.91 -14.20
N ASN A 9 -0.95 -21.69 -13.61
CA ASN A 9 0.18 -21.20 -12.84
C ASN A 9 1.46 -21.19 -13.67
N ASP A 10 1.85 -22.33 -14.29
CA ASP A 10 3.09 -22.42 -15.04
C ASP A 10 3.09 -23.64 -15.99
N ILE A 11 4.03 -23.67 -16.94
CA ILE A 11 4.36 -24.80 -17.80
C ILE A 11 5.84 -25.18 -17.58
N SER A 12 6.09 -26.47 -17.39
CA SER A 12 7.47 -26.98 -17.23
C SER A 12 8.36 -26.64 -18.43
N ALA A 13 9.69 -26.59 -18.21
CA ALA A 13 10.64 -26.18 -19.24
C ALA A 13 10.62 -27.07 -20.51
N ASP A 14 10.28 -28.34 -20.35
CA ASP A 14 10.12 -29.31 -21.44
C ASP A 14 8.71 -29.28 -22.08
N SER A 15 7.84 -28.37 -21.64
CA SER A 15 6.45 -28.23 -22.10
C SER A 15 5.59 -29.47 -21.88
N ARG A 16 6.00 -30.39 -21.01
CA ARG A 16 5.26 -31.62 -20.73
C ARG A 16 4.21 -31.48 -19.64
N TYR A 17 4.49 -30.68 -18.61
CA TYR A 17 3.63 -30.54 -17.44
C TYR A 17 3.02 -29.14 -17.35
N LEU A 18 1.71 -29.11 -17.14
CA LEU A 18 0.97 -27.89 -16.79
C LEU A 18 0.71 -27.86 -15.28
N LEU A 19 1.05 -26.75 -14.64
CA LEU A 19 0.69 -26.47 -13.27
C LEU A 19 -0.54 -25.58 -13.26
N PHE A 20 -1.61 -26.01 -12.57
CA PHE A 20 -2.83 -25.24 -12.42
C PHE A 20 -3.38 -25.35 -11.01
N SER A 21 -4.11 -24.36 -10.57
CA SER A 21 -4.70 -24.32 -9.25
C SER A 21 -6.20 -24.04 -9.28
N THR A 22 -6.88 -24.47 -8.22
CA THR A 22 -8.26 -24.06 -7.94
C THR A 22 -8.33 -23.35 -6.60
N SER A 23 -9.30 -22.44 -6.44
CA SER A 23 -9.51 -21.72 -5.19
C SER A 23 -10.94 -21.99 -4.67
N ASP A 24 -11.03 -22.54 -3.46
CA ASP A 24 -12.26 -22.78 -2.72
C ASP A 24 -12.51 -21.70 -1.67
N ARG A 25 -13.78 -21.46 -1.34
CA ARG A 25 -14.20 -20.61 -0.21
C ARG A 25 -14.66 -21.44 0.96
N VAL A 26 -14.04 -21.24 2.14
CA VAL A 26 -14.42 -21.89 3.41
C VAL A 26 -14.69 -20.79 4.44
N TYR A 27 -15.95 -20.36 4.54
CA TYR A 27 -16.35 -19.22 5.37
C TYR A 27 -16.20 -19.43 6.88
N THR A 28 -16.14 -20.69 7.34
CA THR A 28 -16.08 -21.05 8.75
C THR A 28 -14.69 -21.14 9.34
N SER A 29 -13.64 -20.88 8.54
CA SER A 29 -12.25 -20.93 8.98
C SER A 29 -11.39 -19.88 8.29
N LEU A 30 -10.31 -19.44 8.94
CA LEU A 30 -9.32 -18.52 8.37
C LEU A 30 -8.12 -19.29 7.77
N PRO A 31 -7.57 -18.83 6.65
CA PRO A 31 -8.14 -17.84 5.74
C PRO A 31 -9.39 -18.41 5.06
N HIS A 32 -10.29 -17.54 4.62
CA HIS A 32 -11.51 -18.00 3.94
C HIS A 32 -11.26 -18.56 2.53
N SER A 33 -10.09 -18.32 1.96
CA SER A 33 -9.65 -18.91 0.68
C SER A 33 -8.70 -20.08 0.92
N ARG A 34 -8.89 -21.15 0.16
CA ARG A 34 -8.04 -22.35 0.15
C ARG A 34 -7.58 -22.61 -1.28
N ASN A 35 -6.33 -22.93 -1.45
CA ASN A 35 -5.74 -23.21 -2.76
C ASN A 35 -5.44 -24.71 -2.90
N SER A 36 -5.86 -25.31 -4.03
CA SER A 36 -5.46 -26.68 -4.41
C SER A 36 -4.60 -26.58 -5.66
N LEU A 37 -3.48 -27.28 -5.71
CA LEU A 37 -2.52 -27.28 -6.80
C LEU A 37 -2.42 -28.65 -7.44
N TYR A 38 -2.44 -28.66 -8.77
CA TYR A 38 -2.41 -29.85 -9.62
C TYR A 38 -1.34 -29.75 -10.69
N LYS A 39 -0.72 -30.89 -10.98
CA LYS A 39 0.21 -31.06 -12.10
C LYS A 39 -0.40 -32.01 -13.13
N LEU A 40 -0.68 -31.49 -14.33
CA LEU A 40 -1.20 -32.25 -15.46
C LEU A 40 -0.07 -32.65 -16.40
N ASP A 41 0.06 -33.94 -16.69
CA ASP A 41 0.90 -34.44 -17.78
C ASP A 41 0.16 -34.27 -19.11
N LEU A 42 0.66 -33.39 -19.97
CA LEU A 42 0.03 -33.05 -21.26
C LEU A 42 0.09 -34.17 -22.31
N GLN A 43 0.91 -35.20 -22.09
CA GLN A 43 0.98 -36.36 -22.98
C GLN A 43 -0.03 -37.44 -22.59
N THR A 44 -0.10 -37.75 -21.31
CA THR A 44 -0.95 -38.83 -20.78
C THR A 44 -2.28 -38.36 -20.28
N MET A 45 -2.46 -37.04 -20.09
CA MET A 45 -3.62 -36.40 -19.44
C MET A 45 -3.82 -36.83 -17.99
N ALA A 46 -2.82 -37.42 -17.37
CA ALA A 46 -2.85 -37.79 -15.95
C ALA A 46 -2.66 -36.54 -15.06
N ILE A 47 -3.45 -36.44 -14.02
CA ILE A 47 -3.39 -35.37 -13.02
C ILE A 47 -2.78 -35.92 -11.73
N ASP A 48 -1.74 -35.25 -11.23
CA ASP A 48 -1.17 -35.45 -9.90
C ASP A 48 -1.57 -34.27 -9.02
N THR A 49 -2.17 -34.57 -7.86
CA THR A 49 -2.52 -33.57 -6.85
C THR A 49 -1.31 -33.26 -5.99
N ILE A 50 -0.79 -32.05 -6.06
CA ILE A 50 0.37 -31.62 -5.27
C ILE A 50 -0.05 -31.33 -3.82
N TRP A 51 -1.11 -30.53 -3.64
CA TRP A 51 -1.80 -30.31 -2.37
C TRP A 51 -3.26 -29.97 -2.59
N GLU A 52 -4.07 -30.18 -1.56
CA GLU A 52 -5.49 -29.85 -1.54
C GLU A 52 -5.78 -28.81 -0.43
N LYS A 53 -6.57 -27.79 -0.77
CA LYS A 53 -7.12 -26.82 0.17
C LYS A 53 -6.08 -26.20 1.13
N ALA A 54 -4.85 -25.99 0.64
CA ALA A 54 -3.78 -25.37 1.42
C ALA A 54 -4.14 -23.91 1.75
N PRO A 55 -4.04 -23.51 3.03
CA PRO A 55 -4.23 -22.14 3.45
C PRO A 55 -2.98 -21.30 3.15
N TYR A 56 -3.17 -19.99 2.92
CA TYR A 56 -2.10 -18.98 2.79
C TYR A 56 -1.11 -19.22 1.65
N VAL A 57 -1.40 -20.10 0.70
CA VAL A 57 -0.63 -20.32 -0.51
C VAL A 57 -1.32 -19.58 -1.67
N ASN A 58 -0.54 -18.84 -2.48
CA ASN A 58 -1.07 -18.04 -3.58
C ASN A 58 -0.76 -18.64 -4.95
N GLN A 59 0.53 -18.73 -5.30
CA GLN A 59 1.00 -19.14 -6.62
C GLN A 59 2.17 -20.12 -6.49
N ALA A 60 2.40 -20.90 -7.56
CA ALA A 60 3.54 -21.80 -7.66
C ALA A 60 4.06 -21.84 -9.11
N ALA A 61 5.37 -21.97 -9.28
CA ALA A 61 6.03 -22.12 -10.57
C ALA A 61 7.11 -23.22 -10.50
N PHE A 62 7.39 -23.91 -11.61
CA PHE A 62 8.43 -24.94 -11.67
C PHE A 62 9.84 -24.35 -11.53
N SER A 63 10.72 -25.07 -10.86
CA SER A 63 12.16 -24.88 -11.00
C SER A 63 12.59 -25.21 -12.45
N PRO A 64 13.72 -24.66 -12.94
CA PRO A 64 14.22 -24.94 -14.28
C PRO A 64 14.40 -26.44 -14.60
N ASP A 65 14.72 -27.26 -13.59
CA ASP A 65 14.89 -28.70 -13.72
C ASP A 65 13.60 -29.51 -13.46
N GLY A 66 12.50 -28.81 -13.10
CA GLY A 66 11.20 -29.43 -12.85
C GLY A 66 11.09 -30.27 -11.57
N LYS A 67 12.08 -30.24 -10.67
CA LYS A 67 12.09 -31.05 -9.44
C LYS A 67 11.47 -30.35 -8.24
N GLN A 68 11.47 -29.04 -8.24
CA GLN A 68 10.94 -28.20 -7.18
C GLN A 68 9.91 -27.21 -7.73
N LEU A 69 9.13 -26.63 -6.82
CA LEU A 69 8.30 -25.48 -7.07
C LEU A 69 8.80 -24.29 -6.25
N LEU A 70 8.82 -23.12 -6.86
CA LEU A 70 8.86 -21.84 -6.17
C LEU A 70 7.42 -21.49 -5.81
N VAL A 71 7.13 -21.32 -4.54
CA VAL A 71 5.78 -21.07 -4.04
C VAL A 71 5.73 -19.73 -3.37
N ALA A 72 4.80 -18.87 -3.77
CA ALA A 72 4.47 -17.61 -3.11
C ALA A 72 3.29 -17.82 -2.16
N GLY A 73 3.38 -17.24 -0.97
CA GLY A 73 2.33 -17.32 0.06
C GLY A 73 2.59 -16.36 1.20
N ALA A 74 1.82 -16.45 2.28
CA ALA A 74 2.12 -15.74 3.52
C ALA A 74 3.02 -16.58 4.45
N GLY A 75 3.58 -15.96 5.47
CA GLY A 75 4.39 -16.65 6.48
C GLY A 75 3.69 -17.84 7.15
N ASP A 76 2.36 -17.82 7.16
CA ASP A 76 1.48 -18.86 7.71
C ASP A 76 1.32 -20.10 6.81
N ALA A 77 1.78 -20.07 5.56
CA ALA A 77 1.73 -21.22 4.66
C ALA A 77 2.53 -22.40 5.24
N PHE A 78 2.10 -23.62 4.89
CA PHE A 78 2.75 -24.86 5.32
C PHE A 78 2.97 -24.95 6.85
N ASP A 79 1.87 -24.80 7.61
CA ASP A 79 1.86 -24.82 9.08
C ASP A 79 2.69 -23.71 9.75
N GLY A 80 2.92 -22.61 9.04
CA GLY A 80 3.58 -21.43 9.58
C GLY A 80 5.10 -21.51 9.63
N ILE A 81 5.72 -22.37 8.80
CA ILE A 81 7.20 -22.49 8.75
C ILE A 81 7.90 -21.19 8.32
N GLY A 82 7.17 -20.28 7.61
CA GLY A 82 7.68 -18.98 7.17
C GLY A 82 7.49 -17.85 8.17
N ARG A 83 6.87 -18.07 9.34
CA ARG A 83 6.60 -17.01 10.32
C ARG A 83 7.86 -16.44 10.95
N ASN A 84 7.91 -15.11 11.01
CA ASN A 84 8.91 -14.34 11.75
C ASN A 84 8.24 -13.17 12.47
N ILE A 85 7.45 -13.49 13.49
CA ILE A 85 6.68 -12.53 14.31
C ILE A 85 6.95 -12.78 15.79
N LYS A 86 6.62 -11.82 16.64
CA LYS A 86 6.76 -11.98 18.10
C LYS A 86 5.68 -12.90 18.67
N GLN A 87 5.98 -13.52 19.78
CA GLN A 87 4.99 -14.32 20.51
C GLN A 87 3.74 -13.48 20.84
N GLY A 88 2.58 -14.05 20.56
CA GLY A 88 1.28 -13.41 20.79
C GLY A 88 0.79 -12.49 19.66
N GLN A 89 1.61 -12.21 18.65
CA GLN A 89 1.15 -11.53 17.45
C GLN A 89 0.42 -12.50 16.51
N ILE A 90 -0.46 -11.95 15.68
CA ILE A 90 -1.11 -12.63 14.56
C ILE A 90 -0.48 -12.09 13.28
N SER A 91 -0.09 -12.99 12.37
CA SER A 91 0.55 -12.61 11.11
C SER A 91 -0.37 -11.73 10.27
N ASN A 92 0.23 -10.74 9.62
CA ASN A 92 -0.41 -10.04 8.52
C ASN A 92 -0.14 -10.83 7.23
N SER A 93 -1.12 -11.58 6.73
CA SER A 93 -0.94 -12.43 5.55
C SER A 93 -0.81 -11.68 4.22
N TYR A 94 -0.85 -10.33 4.24
CA TYR A 94 -0.45 -9.50 3.12
C TYR A 94 1.07 -9.32 3.02
N ASP A 95 1.84 -9.70 4.05
CA ASP A 95 3.29 -9.78 3.98
C ASP A 95 3.68 -11.09 3.26
N GLY A 96 4.06 -10.96 1.97
CA GLY A 96 4.35 -12.09 1.08
C GLY A 96 5.70 -12.73 1.35
N GLN A 97 5.73 -14.06 1.29
CA GLN A 97 6.92 -14.89 1.50
C GLN A 97 7.09 -15.91 0.37
N LEU A 98 8.30 -16.41 0.21
CA LEU A 98 8.63 -17.48 -0.74
C LEU A 98 9.05 -18.76 -0.03
N PHE A 99 8.72 -19.88 -0.68
CA PHE A 99 9.05 -21.23 -0.25
C PHE A 99 9.58 -22.04 -1.43
N LEU A 100 10.45 -22.98 -1.15
CA LEU A 100 10.79 -24.06 -2.06
C LEU A 100 10.00 -25.31 -1.66
N TYR A 101 9.31 -25.91 -2.62
CA TYR A 101 8.56 -27.16 -2.41
C TYR A 101 9.17 -28.27 -3.26
N ASP A 102 9.70 -29.31 -2.62
CA ASP A 102 10.29 -30.46 -3.29
C ASP A 102 9.20 -31.46 -3.70
N LEU A 103 9.11 -31.72 -5.02
CA LEU A 103 8.05 -32.56 -5.57
C LEU A 103 8.17 -34.03 -5.22
N ALA A 104 9.37 -34.52 -4.96
CA ALA A 104 9.62 -35.96 -4.63
C ALA A 104 9.28 -36.24 -3.16
N SER A 105 9.75 -35.40 -2.24
CA SER A 105 9.51 -35.57 -0.80
C SER A 105 8.20 -34.92 -0.34
N ARG A 106 7.59 -34.07 -1.16
CA ARG A 106 6.39 -33.26 -0.83
C ARG A 106 6.59 -32.39 0.40
N LYS A 107 7.79 -31.81 0.58
CA LYS A 107 8.13 -30.94 1.70
C LYS A 107 8.41 -29.52 1.23
N ALA A 108 7.90 -28.55 1.99
CA ALA A 108 8.22 -27.15 1.83
C ALA A 108 9.35 -26.71 2.77
N SER A 109 10.17 -25.75 2.33
CA SER A 109 11.14 -25.03 3.15
C SER A 109 11.01 -23.53 2.89
N PRO A 110 11.09 -22.68 3.94
CA PRO A 110 10.98 -21.22 3.77
C PRO A 110 12.27 -20.67 3.14
N LEU A 111 12.11 -19.74 2.18
CA LEU A 111 13.23 -19.12 1.48
C LEU A 111 13.48 -17.69 1.98
N THR A 112 12.42 -16.95 2.32
CA THR A 112 12.48 -15.52 2.67
C THR A 112 12.09 -15.22 4.12
N LYS A 113 11.98 -16.21 4.99
CA LYS A 113 11.53 -16.07 6.38
C LYS A 113 12.20 -14.92 7.15
N ASP A 114 13.52 -14.77 7.00
CA ASP A 114 14.34 -13.77 7.70
C ASP A 114 14.66 -12.55 6.80
N PHE A 115 13.95 -12.40 5.71
CA PHE A 115 14.05 -11.30 4.77
C PHE A 115 12.91 -10.31 5.00
N ASN A 116 13.24 -9.09 5.44
CA ASN A 116 12.25 -8.09 5.84
C ASN A 116 11.38 -7.51 4.70
N PRO A 117 11.90 -7.32 3.47
CA PRO A 117 11.06 -6.83 2.39
C PRO A 117 9.88 -7.76 2.07
N ASN A 118 8.73 -7.16 1.78
CA ASN A 118 7.52 -7.87 1.38
C ASN A 118 7.64 -8.34 -0.08
N VAL A 119 7.48 -9.62 -0.34
CA VAL A 119 7.55 -10.20 -1.69
C VAL A 119 6.27 -9.87 -2.47
N ILE A 120 6.43 -9.21 -3.63
CA ILE A 120 5.34 -8.88 -4.55
C ILE A 120 5.26 -9.92 -5.68
N ASP A 121 6.42 -10.26 -6.27
CA ASP A 121 6.52 -11.16 -7.41
C ASP A 121 7.86 -11.89 -7.39
N ALA A 122 7.93 -13.09 -7.97
CA ALA A 122 9.17 -13.84 -8.09
C ALA A 122 9.19 -14.72 -9.33
N VAL A 123 10.35 -14.74 -10.00
CA VAL A 123 10.60 -15.56 -11.19
C VAL A 123 11.88 -16.38 -11.00
N TRP A 124 11.78 -17.68 -11.22
CA TRP A 124 12.95 -18.55 -11.28
C TRP A 124 13.54 -18.51 -12.69
N ASN A 125 14.68 -17.84 -12.86
CA ASN A 125 15.30 -17.63 -14.16
C ASN A 125 15.94 -18.91 -14.69
N ARG A 126 15.53 -19.34 -15.89
CA ARG A 126 16.03 -20.54 -16.57
C ARG A 126 17.45 -20.36 -17.09
N PHE A 127 17.88 -19.16 -17.39
CA PHE A 127 19.21 -18.88 -17.92
C PHE A 127 20.33 -19.11 -16.92
N ASN A 128 20.17 -18.64 -15.67
CA ASN A 128 21.22 -18.68 -14.65
C ASN A 128 20.84 -19.40 -13.36
N GLY A 129 19.63 -19.96 -13.26
CA GLY A 129 19.15 -20.69 -12.10
C GLY A 129 18.88 -19.85 -10.85
N GLN A 130 19.01 -18.54 -10.92
CA GLN A 130 18.72 -17.65 -9.79
C GLN A 130 17.22 -17.30 -9.74
N ILE A 131 16.69 -17.07 -8.54
CA ILE A 131 15.35 -16.53 -8.34
C ILE A 131 15.46 -15.01 -8.28
N TYR A 132 14.68 -14.32 -9.10
CA TYR A 132 14.53 -12.86 -9.07
C TYR A 132 13.26 -12.49 -8.36
N ILE A 133 13.35 -11.58 -7.39
CA ILE A 133 12.27 -11.23 -6.48
C ILE A 133 12.02 -9.74 -6.57
N LEU A 134 10.80 -9.33 -6.87
CA LEU A 134 10.35 -7.94 -6.73
C LEU A 134 9.73 -7.77 -5.35
N CYS A 135 10.19 -6.77 -4.60
CA CYS A 135 9.79 -6.55 -3.22
C CYS A 135 9.39 -5.10 -2.94
N GLU A 136 8.41 -4.90 -2.07
CA GLU A 136 8.37 -3.69 -1.25
C GLU A 136 9.47 -3.78 -0.19
N ASP A 137 10.38 -2.83 -0.17
CA ASP A 137 11.50 -2.74 0.74
C ASP A 137 11.50 -1.36 1.38
N GLU A 138 10.84 -1.26 2.51
CA GLU A 138 10.46 0.00 3.14
C GLU A 138 9.58 0.85 2.19
N ASP A 139 10.01 2.06 1.80
CA ASP A 139 9.31 2.90 0.83
C ASP A 139 9.85 2.80 -0.61
N TYR A 140 10.71 1.81 -0.84
CA TYR A 140 11.23 1.42 -2.16
C TYR A 140 10.49 0.21 -2.73
N GLN A 141 10.65 0.02 -4.03
CA GLN A 141 10.27 -1.23 -4.70
C GLN A 141 11.47 -1.74 -5.51
N ARG A 142 12.09 -2.82 -5.04
CA ARG A 142 13.42 -3.25 -5.48
C ARG A 142 13.40 -4.68 -6.02
N ILE A 143 14.38 -4.98 -6.88
CA ILE A 143 14.64 -6.35 -7.35
C ILE A 143 15.79 -6.94 -6.55
N TYR A 144 15.61 -8.18 -6.11
CA TYR A 144 16.61 -9.00 -5.45
C TYR A 144 16.85 -10.28 -6.25
N THR A 145 18.05 -10.86 -6.12
CA THR A 145 18.32 -12.23 -6.53
C THR A 145 18.43 -13.11 -5.30
N CYS A 146 17.92 -14.32 -5.38
CA CYS A 146 18.09 -15.36 -4.38
C CYS A 146 18.70 -16.61 -5.01
N ASP A 147 19.77 -17.12 -4.40
CA ASP A 147 20.35 -18.42 -4.77
C ASP A 147 19.53 -19.54 -4.11
N PRO A 148 18.83 -20.38 -4.89
CA PRO A 148 17.97 -21.41 -4.34
C PRO A 148 18.74 -22.49 -3.57
N ALA A 149 20.05 -22.67 -3.82
CA ALA A 149 20.87 -23.70 -3.17
C ALA A 149 21.21 -23.35 -1.72
N ASN A 150 21.36 -22.08 -1.38
CA ASN A 150 21.82 -21.64 -0.07
C ASN A 150 20.98 -20.49 0.54
N GLY A 151 19.93 -20.04 -0.16
CA GLY A 151 19.04 -18.96 0.29
C GLY A 151 19.68 -17.56 0.33
N LYS A 152 20.87 -17.36 -0.27
CA LYS A 152 21.56 -16.07 -0.23
C LYS A 152 20.87 -15.05 -1.10
N ILE A 153 20.40 -13.97 -0.48
CA ILE A 153 19.71 -12.88 -1.14
C ILE A 153 20.66 -11.68 -1.37
N LYS A 154 20.58 -11.06 -2.56
CA LYS A 154 21.34 -9.87 -2.91
C LYS A 154 20.47 -8.90 -3.71
N GLN A 155 20.58 -7.61 -3.43
CA GLN A 155 19.92 -6.58 -4.22
C GLN A 155 20.53 -6.47 -5.62
N VAL A 156 19.67 -6.33 -6.62
CA VAL A 156 20.07 -5.91 -7.97
C VAL A 156 20.24 -4.39 -7.97
N ALA A 157 21.37 -3.92 -8.50
CA ALA A 157 21.69 -2.48 -8.55
C ALA A 157 20.87 -1.79 -9.66
N ALA A 158 19.54 -1.71 -9.49
CA ALA A 158 18.65 -0.96 -10.37
C ALA A 158 18.84 0.55 -10.18
N SER A 159 18.51 1.33 -11.23
CA SER A 159 18.71 2.79 -11.25
C SER A 159 17.52 3.60 -10.71
N GLU A 160 16.38 2.95 -10.44
CA GLU A 160 15.18 3.62 -9.96
C GLU A 160 14.81 3.16 -8.54
N ASP A 161 14.13 4.01 -7.81
CA ASP A 161 13.68 3.74 -6.43
C ASP A 161 12.49 2.77 -6.41
N ILE A 162 11.60 2.91 -7.40
CA ILE A 162 10.37 2.13 -7.52
C ILE A 162 10.39 1.38 -8.85
N ILE A 163 10.68 0.10 -8.80
CA ILE A 163 10.61 -0.78 -9.97
C ILE A 163 9.17 -1.26 -10.13
N MET A 164 8.50 -0.75 -11.16
CA MET A 164 7.08 -1.06 -11.41
C MET A 164 6.87 -2.47 -11.97
N SER A 165 7.81 -2.94 -12.81
CA SER A 165 7.78 -4.28 -13.39
C SER A 165 9.14 -4.63 -13.98
N TYR A 166 9.37 -5.92 -14.16
CA TYR A 166 10.57 -6.44 -14.79
C TYR A 166 10.25 -7.66 -15.67
N ALA A 167 11.15 -7.96 -16.59
CA ALA A 167 11.11 -9.17 -17.41
C ALA A 167 12.52 -9.73 -17.61
N LEU A 168 12.65 -11.03 -17.52
CA LEU A 168 13.89 -11.77 -17.74
C LEU A 168 13.87 -12.46 -19.10
N ALA A 169 15.00 -12.42 -19.82
CA ALA A 169 15.13 -13.20 -21.02
C ALA A 169 15.47 -14.66 -20.67
N ASP A 170 14.83 -15.62 -21.35
CA ASP A 170 15.08 -17.07 -21.13
C ASP A 170 16.45 -17.54 -21.64
N ASN A 171 16.98 -16.88 -22.70
CA ASN A 171 18.16 -17.34 -23.42
C ASN A 171 19.30 -16.31 -23.47
N ALA A 172 19.23 -15.25 -22.69
CA ALA A 172 20.23 -14.18 -22.64
C ALA A 172 20.40 -13.60 -21.23
N PRO A 173 21.63 -13.12 -20.88
CA PRO A 173 21.90 -12.54 -19.57
C PRO A 173 21.38 -11.11 -19.44
N VAL A 174 20.09 -10.90 -19.70
CA VAL A 174 19.50 -9.56 -19.65
C VAL A 174 18.18 -9.57 -18.88
N LEU A 175 18.01 -8.54 -18.06
CA LEU A 175 16.78 -8.18 -17.38
C LEU A 175 16.36 -6.81 -17.88
N PHE A 176 15.12 -6.67 -18.33
CA PHE A 176 14.48 -5.39 -18.57
C PHE A 176 13.63 -5.01 -17.38
N TYR A 177 13.67 -3.75 -16.99
CA TYR A 177 12.74 -3.23 -16.00
C TYR A 177 12.39 -1.78 -16.33
N TYR A 178 11.22 -1.36 -15.85
CA TYR A 178 10.88 0.06 -15.83
C TYR A 178 10.49 0.49 -14.42
N GLY A 179 10.74 1.74 -14.13
CA GLY A 179 10.47 2.29 -12.82
C GLY A 179 10.58 3.79 -12.79
N GLN A 180 10.38 4.35 -11.63
CA GLN A 180 10.42 5.78 -11.34
C GLN A 180 11.07 6.04 -9.99
N SER A 181 11.41 7.29 -9.74
CA SER A 181 11.92 7.75 -8.44
C SER A 181 11.15 8.99 -7.99
N ALA A 182 11.46 9.52 -6.82
CA ALA A 182 10.75 10.68 -6.27
C ALA A 182 10.73 11.90 -7.20
N SER A 183 11.74 12.04 -8.06
CA SER A 183 11.93 13.21 -8.93
C SER A 183 11.99 12.90 -10.42
N ASN A 184 11.64 11.70 -10.84
CA ASN A 184 11.48 11.33 -12.24
C ASN A 184 10.36 10.33 -12.47
N ALA A 185 9.66 10.49 -13.60
CA ALA A 185 8.64 9.52 -14.04
C ALA A 185 9.29 8.26 -14.65
N ASN A 186 8.46 7.36 -15.16
CA ASN A 186 8.91 6.06 -15.62
C ASN A 186 10.03 6.11 -16.67
N ARG A 187 11.07 5.33 -16.44
CA ARG A 187 12.22 5.07 -17.32
C ARG A 187 12.38 3.58 -17.54
N LEU A 188 12.70 3.18 -18.77
CA LEU A 188 12.95 1.80 -19.15
C LEU A 188 14.45 1.53 -19.22
N TYR A 189 14.90 0.46 -18.60
CA TYR A 189 16.29 0.03 -18.56
C TYR A 189 16.47 -1.41 -19.05
N ALA A 190 17.66 -1.66 -19.63
CA ALA A 190 18.22 -2.99 -19.80
C ALA A 190 19.37 -3.17 -18.81
N TYR A 191 19.31 -4.23 -18.02
CA TYR A 191 20.34 -4.59 -17.03
C TYR A 191 21.08 -5.83 -17.50
N ASP A 192 22.42 -5.74 -17.62
CA ASP A 192 23.29 -6.87 -17.93
C ASP A 192 23.51 -7.74 -16.68
N LEU A 193 22.99 -8.95 -16.68
CA LEU A 193 23.11 -9.87 -15.55
C LEU A 193 24.54 -10.37 -15.29
N LYS A 194 25.44 -10.28 -16.27
CA LYS A 194 26.86 -10.67 -16.12
C LYS A 194 27.70 -9.51 -15.61
N GLY A 195 27.56 -8.36 -16.26
CA GLY A 195 28.35 -7.17 -15.97
C GLY A 195 27.80 -6.25 -14.88
N GLY A 196 26.56 -6.48 -14.42
CA GLY A 196 25.91 -5.65 -13.40
C GLY A 196 25.70 -4.20 -13.82
N LYS A 197 25.48 -3.92 -15.12
CA LYS A 197 25.39 -2.57 -15.68
C LYS A 197 24.00 -2.25 -16.18
N ASN A 198 23.50 -1.08 -15.79
CA ASN A 198 22.27 -0.51 -16.34
C ASN A 198 22.56 0.28 -17.63
N ARG A 199 21.66 0.15 -18.59
CA ARG A 199 21.59 0.96 -19.79
C ARG A 199 20.19 1.52 -19.92
N LEU A 200 20.05 2.85 -19.85
CA LEU A 200 18.80 3.53 -20.14
C LEU A 200 18.39 3.25 -21.59
N VAL A 201 17.19 2.74 -21.78
CA VAL A 201 16.60 2.46 -23.09
C VAL A 201 15.68 3.59 -23.51
N TYR A 202 14.86 4.07 -22.59
CA TYR A 202 13.89 5.12 -22.86
C TYR A 202 13.50 5.89 -21.59
N ASP A 203 13.36 7.21 -21.71
CA ASP A 203 12.83 8.11 -20.67
C ASP A 203 11.51 8.70 -21.16
N LEU A 204 10.40 8.28 -20.56
CA LEU A 204 9.03 8.70 -20.92
C LEU A 204 8.75 10.19 -20.65
N SER A 205 9.50 10.79 -19.76
CA SER A 205 9.23 12.13 -19.24
C SER A 205 10.30 13.16 -19.56
N GLN A 206 11.36 12.79 -20.27
CA GLN A 206 12.51 13.66 -20.56
C GLN A 206 12.06 15.03 -21.10
N ASP A 207 11.21 15.04 -22.11
CA ASP A 207 10.72 16.28 -22.72
C ASP A 207 9.69 17.03 -21.88
N LYS A 208 8.95 16.32 -21.01
CA LYS A 208 7.90 16.90 -20.19
C LYS A 208 8.42 17.54 -18.91
N LEU A 209 9.49 17.01 -18.34
CA LEU A 209 10.04 17.45 -17.06
C LEU A 209 11.29 18.34 -17.20
N LYS A 210 11.90 18.45 -18.38
CA LYS A 210 13.16 19.20 -18.58
C LYS A 210 13.13 20.67 -18.12
N ASP A 211 11.95 21.30 -18.23
CA ASP A 211 11.75 22.72 -17.89
C ASP A 211 10.98 22.91 -16.57
N ILE A 212 10.78 21.83 -15.81
CA ILE A 212 10.06 21.86 -14.54
C ILE A 212 11.05 21.79 -13.38
N ALA A 213 11.06 22.82 -12.54
CA ALA A 213 11.79 22.81 -11.28
C ALA A 213 11.00 22.01 -10.25
N LEU A 214 11.56 20.86 -9.84
CA LEU A 214 11.06 20.09 -8.69
C LEU A 214 11.76 20.56 -7.42
N GLY A 215 11.07 20.49 -6.29
CA GLY A 215 11.67 20.72 -4.98
C GLY A 215 12.54 19.55 -4.53
N GLU A 216 13.41 19.81 -3.57
CA GLU A 216 14.24 18.76 -2.96
C GLU A 216 13.40 17.76 -2.17
N VAL A 217 13.89 16.51 -2.11
CA VAL A 217 13.30 15.41 -1.35
C VAL A 217 14.33 14.90 -0.36
N HIS A 218 13.96 14.83 0.90
CA HIS A 218 14.85 14.40 1.99
C HIS A 218 14.21 13.30 2.82
N ASP A 219 15.01 12.35 3.27
CA ASP A 219 14.59 11.37 4.28
C ASP A 219 14.60 12.02 5.67
N TRP A 220 13.60 11.67 6.47
CA TRP A 220 13.53 12.05 7.87
C TRP A 220 12.83 10.98 8.68
N ASN A 221 13.57 10.28 9.51
CA ASN A 221 13.09 9.20 10.34
C ASN A 221 13.08 9.66 11.80
N PHE A 222 12.17 9.13 12.58
CA PHE A 222 12.14 9.40 14.02
C PHE A 222 11.98 8.11 14.84
N LYS A 223 12.24 8.19 16.13
CA LYS A 223 11.94 7.13 17.10
C LYS A 223 10.60 7.40 17.74
N SER A 224 9.67 6.44 17.64
CA SER A 224 8.42 6.47 18.40
C SER A 224 8.67 6.22 19.89
N ASP A 225 7.66 6.47 20.73
CA ASP A 225 7.79 6.36 22.20
C ASP A 225 8.23 4.98 22.69
N ASP A 226 7.97 3.93 21.91
CA ASP A 226 8.43 2.56 22.20
C ASP A 226 9.80 2.22 21.59
N GLY A 227 10.49 3.22 21.01
CA GLY A 227 11.80 3.07 20.40
C GLY A 227 11.80 2.53 18.96
N THR A 228 10.62 2.28 18.36
CA THR A 228 10.50 1.88 16.96
C THR A 228 10.96 3.01 16.03
N THR A 229 11.78 2.69 15.03
CA THR A 229 12.11 3.65 13.97
C THR A 229 10.94 3.73 13.01
N ILE A 230 10.39 4.93 12.84
CA ILE A 230 9.36 5.24 11.85
C ILE A 230 10.02 5.98 10.71
N GLN A 231 9.92 5.42 9.51
CA GLN A 231 10.49 6.01 8.31
C GLN A 231 9.57 7.10 7.79
N GLY A 232 10.18 8.20 7.36
CA GLY A 232 9.51 9.29 6.69
C GLY A 232 10.41 9.99 5.68
N ARG A 233 9.80 10.86 4.88
CA ARG A 233 10.49 11.77 3.99
C ARG A 233 9.67 13.04 3.81
N TYR A 234 10.33 14.11 3.35
CA TYR A 234 9.63 15.34 3.07
C TYR A 234 10.07 15.97 1.76
N TYR A 235 9.18 16.76 1.19
CA TYR A 235 9.35 17.47 -0.07
C TYR A 235 9.30 18.96 0.22
N LEU A 236 10.30 19.69 -0.29
CA LEU A 236 10.38 21.14 -0.17
C LEU A 236 9.80 21.82 -1.42
N PRO A 237 9.27 23.05 -1.30
CA PRO A 237 8.90 23.85 -2.44
C PRO A 237 10.08 24.06 -3.40
N PRO A 238 9.85 24.16 -4.72
CA PRO A 238 10.85 24.70 -5.63
C PRO A 238 11.32 26.09 -5.13
N HIS A 239 12.61 26.38 -5.20
CA HIS A 239 13.22 27.62 -4.69
C HIS A 239 12.95 27.87 -3.19
N PHE A 240 13.06 26.81 -2.40
CA PHE A 240 12.88 26.85 -0.96
C PHE A 240 13.78 27.88 -0.27
N ASP A 241 13.21 28.68 0.63
CA ASP A 241 13.91 29.66 1.46
C ASP A 241 13.80 29.24 2.95
N PRO A 242 14.87 28.81 3.62
CA PRO A 242 14.83 28.34 4.99
C PRO A 242 14.43 29.42 6.01
N ASN A 243 14.41 30.69 5.64
CA ASN A 243 14.01 31.82 6.49
C ASN A 243 12.50 32.08 6.44
N LYS A 244 11.75 31.41 5.55
CA LYS A 244 10.29 31.53 5.43
C LYS A 244 9.60 30.45 6.24
N LYS A 245 8.33 30.73 6.60
CA LYS A 245 7.43 29.76 7.18
C LYS A 245 6.49 29.22 6.10
N TYR A 246 6.39 27.91 6.01
CA TYR A 246 5.53 27.22 5.04
C TYR A 246 4.41 26.46 5.73
N PRO A 247 3.19 26.46 5.20
CA PRO A 247 2.18 25.50 5.62
C PRO A 247 2.64 24.08 5.22
N MET A 248 2.19 23.08 5.97
CA MET A 248 2.59 21.69 5.74
C MET A 248 1.39 20.80 5.45
N ILE A 249 1.57 19.82 4.57
CA ILE A 249 0.63 18.72 4.34
C ILE A 249 1.27 17.41 4.79
N VAL A 250 0.60 16.68 5.68
CA VAL A 250 1.01 15.34 6.10
C VAL A 250 0.23 14.31 5.28
N TYR A 251 0.96 13.41 4.62
CA TYR A 251 0.40 12.34 3.82
C TYR A 251 0.83 10.96 4.34
N TYR A 252 -0.10 10.06 4.43
CA TYR A 252 0.09 8.69 4.91
C TYR A 252 -0.94 7.76 4.26
N TYR A 253 -0.63 6.46 4.21
CA TYR A 253 -1.68 5.46 3.98
C TYR A 253 -2.22 4.92 5.32
N GLY A 254 -1.39 4.87 6.34
CA GLY A 254 -1.82 4.66 7.73
C GLY A 254 -1.67 3.24 8.25
N GLY A 255 -0.76 2.43 7.67
CA GLY A 255 -0.32 1.18 8.29
C GLY A 255 -0.78 -0.13 7.62
N THR A 256 -0.96 -0.13 6.29
CA THR A 256 -1.17 -1.38 5.53
C THR A 256 -0.18 -1.51 4.37
N SER A 257 0.06 -0.42 3.65
CA SER A 257 1.00 -0.37 2.53
C SER A 257 1.88 0.87 2.65
N PRO A 258 3.09 0.86 2.12
CA PRO A 258 3.97 2.02 2.20
C PRO A 258 3.47 3.19 1.34
N THR A 259 3.73 4.41 1.81
CA THR A 259 3.78 5.59 0.95
C THR A 259 5.14 5.60 0.26
N ASN A 260 5.16 5.09 -0.97
CA ASN A 260 6.41 4.90 -1.70
C ASN A 260 6.94 6.20 -2.35
N ARG A 261 8.11 6.12 -3.00
CA ARG A 261 8.85 7.23 -3.61
C ARG A 261 8.44 7.54 -5.05
N ALA A 262 7.33 7.02 -5.54
CA ALA A 262 6.91 7.28 -6.91
C ALA A 262 6.57 8.75 -7.15
N LEU A 263 7.03 9.31 -8.27
CA LEU A 263 6.61 10.64 -8.72
C LEU A 263 5.14 10.62 -9.16
N GLU A 264 4.78 9.61 -9.95
CA GLU A 264 3.43 9.41 -10.47
C GLU A 264 2.60 8.59 -9.49
N MET A 265 1.77 9.26 -8.72
CA MET A 265 0.89 8.63 -7.73
C MET A 265 -0.46 9.35 -7.65
N ARG A 266 -1.39 8.83 -6.83
CA ARG A 266 -2.72 9.40 -6.65
C ARG A 266 -2.67 10.87 -6.24
N TYR A 267 -1.80 11.22 -5.31
CA TYR A 267 -1.51 12.57 -4.87
C TYR A 267 -0.08 12.92 -5.24
N SER A 268 0.13 13.95 -6.04
CA SER A 268 1.47 14.39 -6.41
C SER A 268 2.08 15.25 -5.32
N MET A 269 3.08 14.72 -4.61
CA MET A 269 3.78 15.46 -3.55
C MET A 269 4.46 16.72 -4.09
N HIS A 270 5.05 16.64 -5.28
CA HIS A 270 5.67 17.78 -5.93
C HIS A 270 4.65 18.86 -6.36
N MET A 271 3.40 18.50 -6.68
CA MET A 271 2.36 19.51 -6.94
C MET A 271 2.01 20.31 -5.69
N TYR A 272 1.88 19.66 -4.55
CA TYR A 272 1.70 20.37 -3.28
C TYR A 272 2.92 21.24 -2.96
N ALA A 273 4.12 20.72 -3.16
CA ALA A 273 5.36 21.47 -2.97
C ALA A 273 5.43 22.70 -3.90
N ALA A 274 5.08 22.55 -5.19
CA ALA A 274 5.02 23.66 -6.15
C ALA A 274 3.97 24.71 -5.78
N LEU A 275 2.88 24.30 -5.11
CA LEU A 275 1.89 25.21 -4.53
C LEU A 275 2.37 25.87 -3.22
N GLY A 276 3.60 25.64 -2.79
CA GLY A 276 4.22 26.32 -1.63
C GLY A 276 3.96 25.64 -0.29
N TYR A 277 3.66 24.33 -0.26
CA TYR A 277 3.58 23.54 0.95
C TYR A 277 4.87 22.75 1.17
N VAL A 278 5.29 22.56 2.41
CA VAL A 278 6.13 21.43 2.77
C VAL A 278 5.25 20.19 2.82
N VAL A 279 5.68 19.08 2.23
CA VAL A 279 4.92 17.83 2.29
C VAL A 279 5.71 16.81 3.09
N TYR A 280 5.13 16.31 4.16
CA TYR A 280 5.71 15.27 4.99
C TYR A 280 4.95 13.95 4.80
N THR A 281 5.67 12.88 4.54
CA THR A 281 5.11 11.52 4.39
C THR A 281 5.77 10.57 5.38
N LEU A 282 5.04 9.58 5.89
CA LEU A 282 5.60 8.59 6.80
C LEU A 282 4.92 7.23 6.65
N ASN A 283 5.64 6.19 7.08
CA ASN A 283 5.24 4.79 7.06
C ASN A 283 5.16 4.25 8.50
N PRO A 284 4.00 4.37 9.17
CA PRO A 284 3.84 3.96 10.55
C PRO A 284 3.71 2.44 10.72
N SER A 285 3.71 1.96 11.95
CA SER A 285 3.55 0.55 12.34
C SER A 285 2.37 -0.11 11.63
N GLY A 286 2.55 -1.35 11.18
CA GLY A 286 1.58 -2.12 10.42
C GLY A 286 1.81 -2.13 8.91
N THR A 287 2.68 -1.23 8.39
CA THR A 287 3.03 -1.15 6.97
C THR A 287 3.86 -2.37 6.55
N THR A 288 3.54 -2.96 5.38
CA THR A 288 4.34 -4.03 4.76
C THR A 288 5.69 -3.50 4.26
N GLY A 289 6.67 -4.39 4.05
CA GLY A 289 8.01 -4.03 3.58
C GLY A 289 9.00 -3.66 4.69
N PHE A 290 8.57 -3.68 5.95
CA PHE A 290 9.39 -3.42 7.15
C PHE A 290 9.63 -4.67 8.01
N GLY A 291 9.30 -5.84 7.47
CA GLY A 291 9.35 -7.14 8.13
C GLY A 291 8.00 -7.58 8.73
N GLN A 292 7.85 -8.90 8.85
CA GLN A 292 6.59 -9.52 9.29
C GLN A 292 6.11 -9.03 10.66
N GLU A 293 7.05 -8.81 11.62
CA GLU A 293 6.72 -8.29 12.96
C GLU A 293 6.10 -6.89 12.90
N PHE A 294 6.66 -6.02 12.05
CA PHE A 294 6.16 -4.66 11.88
C PHE A 294 4.79 -4.66 11.19
N ALA A 295 4.62 -5.45 10.12
CA ALA A 295 3.35 -5.61 9.42
C ALA A 295 2.24 -6.20 10.31
N ALA A 296 2.59 -7.14 11.21
CA ALA A 296 1.65 -7.77 12.14
C ALA A 296 1.05 -6.81 13.16
N ARG A 297 1.66 -5.65 13.40
CA ARG A 297 1.14 -4.60 14.32
C ARG A 297 -0.18 -3.98 13.86
N HIS A 298 -0.57 -4.18 12.61
CA HIS A 298 -1.85 -3.74 12.07
C HIS A 298 -3.02 -4.64 12.51
N VAL A 299 -2.77 -5.94 12.73
CA VAL A 299 -3.82 -6.93 12.97
C VAL A 299 -4.51 -6.68 14.31
N ASN A 300 -5.85 -6.55 14.27
CA ASN A 300 -6.70 -6.17 15.40
C ASN A 300 -6.33 -4.84 16.09
N ALA A 301 -5.62 -3.96 15.39
CA ALA A 301 -5.16 -2.69 15.97
C ALA A 301 -5.58 -1.45 15.17
N TRP A 302 -5.97 -1.60 13.93
CA TRP A 302 -6.34 -0.53 12.99
C TRP A 302 -5.63 0.82 13.24
N GLY A 303 -6.32 1.79 13.84
CA GLY A 303 -5.78 3.14 13.98
C GLY A 303 -4.98 3.42 15.26
N LEU A 304 -4.95 2.53 16.26
CA LEU A 304 -4.49 2.88 17.60
C LEU A 304 -3.04 3.37 17.62
N LYS A 305 -2.09 2.48 17.43
CA LYS A 305 -0.66 2.81 17.46
C LYS A 305 -0.25 3.72 16.29
N THR A 306 -0.81 3.46 15.13
CA THR A 306 -0.54 4.19 13.89
C THR A 306 -0.88 5.68 14.01
N ALA A 307 -2.03 6.02 14.61
CA ALA A 307 -2.40 7.41 14.83
C ALA A 307 -1.43 8.11 15.80
N ASP A 308 -1.04 7.45 16.88
CA ASP A 308 -0.11 8.02 17.84
C ASP A 308 1.26 8.30 17.21
N GLU A 309 1.76 7.39 16.36
CA GLU A 309 3.01 7.58 15.61
C GLU A 309 2.92 8.71 14.57
N ILE A 310 1.79 8.86 13.86
CA ILE A 310 1.57 9.98 12.93
C ILE A 310 1.53 11.32 13.68
N ILE A 311 0.83 11.40 14.81
CA ILE A 311 0.75 12.60 15.65
C ILE A 311 2.13 12.96 16.20
N GLN A 312 2.85 11.97 16.73
CA GLN A 312 4.19 12.16 17.30
C GLN A 312 5.18 12.63 16.22
N GLY A 313 5.21 11.94 15.08
CA GLY A 313 6.08 12.29 13.94
C GLY A 313 5.80 13.70 13.43
N THR A 314 4.53 14.09 13.30
CA THR A 314 4.13 15.45 12.90
C THR A 314 4.64 16.50 13.88
N LYS A 315 4.48 16.28 15.20
CA LYS A 315 4.95 17.22 16.23
C LYS A 315 6.48 17.33 16.27
N LEU A 316 7.18 16.19 16.19
CA LEU A 316 8.65 16.17 16.16
C LEU A 316 9.19 16.84 14.91
N PHE A 317 8.59 16.60 13.75
CA PHE A 317 8.97 17.25 12.51
C PHE A 317 8.87 18.77 12.62
N CYS A 318 7.76 19.30 13.12
CA CYS A 318 7.59 20.74 13.35
C CYS A 318 8.63 21.32 14.33
N LYS A 319 8.95 20.58 15.38
CA LYS A 319 9.95 21.01 16.38
C LYS A 319 11.36 21.09 15.78
N GLU A 320 11.73 20.16 14.90
CA GLU A 320 13.06 20.09 14.29
C GLU A 320 13.22 20.99 13.06
N HIS A 321 12.10 21.34 12.41
CA HIS A 321 12.09 22.09 11.17
C HIS A 321 11.43 23.47 11.33
N SER A 322 12.24 24.44 11.71
CA SER A 322 11.78 25.82 12.02
C SER A 322 11.08 26.53 10.85
N PHE A 323 11.21 26.04 9.64
CA PHE A 323 10.51 26.56 8.45
C PHE A 323 9.04 26.11 8.35
N VAL A 324 8.57 25.20 9.19
CA VAL A 324 7.16 24.79 9.23
C VAL A 324 6.31 25.78 10.03
N ASN A 325 5.16 26.16 9.50
CA ASN A 325 4.13 26.87 10.25
C ASN A 325 3.22 25.84 10.97
N GLU A 326 3.49 25.59 12.25
CA GLU A 326 2.77 24.59 13.05
C GLU A 326 1.26 24.86 13.23
N LYS A 327 0.81 26.09 12.96
CA LYS A 327 -0.62 26.45 12.96
C LYS A 327 -1.32 26.18 11.62
N LYS A 328 -0.59 25.81 10.59
CA LYS A 328 -1.08 25.62 9.22
C LYS A 328 -0.67 24.25 8.68
N ILE A 329 -1.08 23.20 9.40
CA ILE A 329 -0.82 21.81 9.05
C ILE A 329 -2.11 21.19 8.56
N GLY A 330 -2.10 20.63 7.35
CA GLY A 330 -3.18 19.81 6.83
C GLY A 330 -2.80 18.34 6.79
N CYS A 331 -3.79 17.46 6.67
CA CYS A 331 -3.54 16.04 6.42
C CYS A 331 -4.50 15.48 5.37
N ILE A 332 -4.04 14.47 4.64
CA ILE A 332 -4.82 13.82 3.58
C ILE A 332 -4.48 12.34 3.49
N GLY A 333 -5.50 11.53 3.26
CA GLY A 333 -5.36 10.11 2.96
C GLY A 333 -6.56 9.57 2.20
N ALA A 334 -6.37 8.43 1.51
CA ALA A 334 -7.43 7.76 0.77
C ALA A 334 -7.64 6.34 1.29
N SER A 335 -8.89 5.84 1.16
CA SER A 335 -9.22 4.46 1.53
C SER A 335 -8.92 4.23 3.02
N TYR A 336 -8.03 3.31 3.36
CA TYR A 336 -7.53 3.18 4.72
C TYR A 336 -6.90 4.49 5.23
N GLY A 337 -6.18 5.23 4.39
CA GLY A 337 -5.69 6.58 4.73
C GLY A 337 -6.80 7.59 4.96
N GLY A 338 -7.94 7.43 4.30
CA GLY A 338 -9.15 8.22 4.57
C GLY A 338 -9.77 7.90 5.93
N PHE A 339 -9.83 6.60 6.30
CA PHE A 339 -10.15 6.17 7.66
C PHE A 339 -9.19 6.81 8.67
N MET A 340 -7.88 6.68 8.45
CA MET A 340 -6.86 7.24 9.33
C MET A 340 -7.01 8.76 9.47
N THR A 341 -7.34 9.47 8.39
CA THR A 341 -7.59 10.91 8.43
C THR A 341 -8.76 11.24 9.35
N GLN A 342 -9.89 10.55 9.23
CA GLN A 342 -11.04 10.75 10.13
C GLN A 342 -10.68 10.36 11.58
N TYR A 343 -9.99 9.24 11.77
CA TYR A 343 -9.60 8.75 13.09
C TYR A 343 -8.65 9.70 13.83
N LEU A 344 -7.68 10.27 13.12
CA LEU A 344 -6.77 11.28 13.67
C LEU A 344 -7.53 12.49 14.25
N GLN A 345 -8.57 12.97 13.56
CA GLN A 345 -9.36 14.11 14.05
C GLN A 345 -10.13 13.80 15.34
N THR A 346 -10.37 12.50 15.65
CA THR A 346 -10.93 12.10 16.95
C THR A 346 -9.89 12.06 18.08
N ARG A 347 -8.59 12.19 17.74
CA ARG A 347 -7.45 12.00 18.67
C ARG A 347 -6.65 13.28 18.92
N THR A 348 -6.71 14.26 18.02
CA THR A 348 -5.85 15.44 18.07
C THR A 348 -6.45 16.62 17.31
N ASP A 349 -6.13 17.84 17.76
CA ASP A 349 -6.49 19.11 17.11
C ASP A 349 -5.27 19.80 16.44
N ILE A 350 -4.17 19.07 16.16
CA ILE A 350 -2.96 19.66 15.56
C ILE A 350 -3.16 20.07 14.09
N PHE A 351 -4.19 19.53 13.42
CA PHE A 351 -4.46 19.81 12.02
C PHE A 351 -5.43 20.97 11.85
N ALA A 352 -5.09 21.94 10.99
CA ALA A 352 -5.95 23.05 10.62
C ALA A 352 -6.95 22.69 9.52
N ALA A 353 -6.70 21.60 8.77
CA ALA A 353 -7.61 21.06 7.75
C ALA A 353 -7.33 19.58 7.52
N ALA A 354 -8.36 18.81 7.20
CA ALA A 354 -8.25 17.39 6.88
C ALA A 354 -9.05 17.05 5.62
N ILE A 355 -8.53 16.09 4.84
CA ILE A 355 -9.21 15.55 3.64
C ILE A 355 -9.24 14.02 3.72
N SER A 356 -10.43 13.46 3.80
CA SER A 356 -10.67 12.01 3.75
C SER A 356 -11.25 11.63 2.39
N HIS A 357 -10.47 10.96 1.55
CA HIS A 357 -10.93 10.44 0.27
C HIS A 357 -11.33 8.97 0.41
N ALA A 358 -12.59 8.66 0.08
CA ALA A 358 -13.16 7.32 0.14
C ALA A 358 -12.79 6.59 1.45
N GLY A 359 -12.89 7.34 2.59
CA GLY A 359 -12.48 6.84 3.90
C GLY A 359 -13.57 6.08 4.62
N ILE A 360 -13.17 5.10 5.40
CA ILE A 360 -14.05 4.29 6.25
C ILE A 360 -14.37 5.10 7.50
N SER A 361 -15.65 5.25 7.85
CA SER A 361 -16.11 5.93 9.06
C SER A 361 -16.55 4.99 10.17
N ALA A 362 -17.10 3.81 9.78
CA ALA A 362 -17.55 2.79 10.72
C ALA A 362 -17.05 1.40 10.29
N LEU A 363 -16.26 0.76 11.14
CA LEU A 363 -15.69 -0.56 10.83
C LEU A 363 -16.74 -1.64 10.63
N SER A 364 -17.90 -1.54 11.30
CA SER A 364 -18.99 -2.52 11.20
C SER A 364 -19.71 -2.46 9.86
N SER A 365 -20.05 -1.26 9.34
CA SER A 365 -20.67 -1.10 8.03
C SER A 365 -19.68 -1.47 6.92
N TYR A 366 -18.45 -1.02 7.00
CA TYR A 366 -17.40 -1.39 6.04
C TYR A 366 -17.16 -2.91 5.99
N TRP A 367 -17.13 -3.58 7.18
CA TRP A 367 -16.99 -5.03 7.26
C TRP A 367 -18.13 -5.76 6.53
N GLY A 368 -19.37 -5.29 6.69
CA GLY A 368 -20.55 -5.97 6.17
C GLY A 368 -20.94 -5.59 4.74
N GLU A 369 -20.75 -4.33 4.36
CA GLU A 369 -21.24 -3.78 3.09
C GLU A 369 -20.22 -3.87 1.95
N GLY A 370 -18.93 -3.74 2.27
CA GLY A 370 -17.85 -3.87 1.29
C GLY A 370 -17.51 -5.33 0.96
N TYR A 371 -16.66 -5.54 -0.05
CA TYR A 371 -16.12 -6.88 -0.38
C TYR A 371 -15.23 -7.47 0.71
N TRP A 372 -14.96 -6.74 1.78
CA TRP A 372 -13.79 -6.94 2.61
C TRP A 372 -14.04 -7.76 3.86
N GLY A 373 -15.29 -8.15 4.18
CA GLY A 373 -15.60 -8.97 5.35
C GLY A 373 -14.79 -10.27 5.41
N TYR A 374 -14.65 -10.94 4.27
CA TYR A 374 -13.81 -12.14 4.11
C TYR A 374 -12.60 -11.95 3.19
N GLY A 375 -12.36 -10.73 2.75
CA GLY A 375 -11.12 -10.32 2.10
C GLY A 375 -10.19 -9.69 3.13
N TYR A 376 -9.98 -8.38 3.02
CA TYR A 376 -9.08 -7.62 3.88
C TYR A 376 -9.37 -7.75 5.38
N CYS A 377 -10.65 -7.66 5.80
CA CYS A 377 -11.00 -7.75 7.21
C CYS A 377 -10.74 -9.14 7.81
N SER A 378 -10.67 -10.20 7.02
CA SER A 378 -10.28 -11.53 7.52
C SER A 378 -8.84 -11.57 8.03
N VAL A 379 -8.00 -10.67 7.53
CA VAL A 379 -6.61 -10.45 7.96
C VAL A 379 -6.56 -9.36 9.03
N ALA A 380 -7.02 -8.15 8.70
CA ALA A 380 -6.92 -6.98 9.58
C ALA A 380 -7.70 -7.13 10.90
N ASN A 381 -8.79 -7.93 10.91
CA ASN A 381 -9.60 -8.18 12.08
C ASN A 381 -9.53 -9.66 12.54
N ALA A 382 -8.44 -10.37 12.28
CA ALA A 382 -8.29 -11.81 12.44
C ALA A 382 -9.09 -12.42 13.62
N GLY A 383 -10.18 -13.14 13.34
CA GLY A 383 -11.05 -13.72 14.35
C GLY A 383 -11.95 -12.74 15.13
N THR A 384 -11.90 -11.45 14.82
CA THR A 384 -12.65 -10.38 15.47
C THR A 384 -13.80 -9.93 14.57
N TYR A 385 -15.03 -9.98 15.10
CA TYR A 385 -16.27 -9.71 14.36
C TYR A 385 -17.19 -8.77 15.15
N PRO A 386 -18.17 -8.10 14.52
CA PRO A 386 -19.10 -7.21 15.22
C PRO A 386 -19.86 -7.86 16.37
N TRP A 387 -20.11 -9.17 16.32
CA TRP A 387 -20.86 -9.90 17.33
C TRP A 387 -20.01 -10.48 18.49
N ASN A 388 -18.70 -10.68 18.30
CA ASN A 388 -17.83 -11.19 19.38
C ASN A 388 -16.91 -10.13 20.01
N ALA A 389 -16.75 -8.97 19.34
CA ALA A 389 -15.92 -7.87 19.80
C ALA A 389 -16.55 -6.50 19.46
N PRO A 390 -17.79 -6.20 19.88
CA PRO A 390 -18.50 -4.97 19.51
C PRO A 390 -17.76 -3.71 19.91
N GLU A 391 -17.00 -3.73 21.01
CA GLU A 391 -16.21 -2.59 21.45
C GLU A 391 -15.06 -2.25 20.50
N PHE A 392 -14.43 -3.24 19.86
CA PHE A 392 -13.43 -3.02 18.83
C PHE A 392 -14.02 -2.19 17.68
N PHE A 393 -15.18 -2.61 17.18
CA PHE A 393 -15.85 -1.97 16.06
C PHE A 393 -16.39 -0.57 16.39
N THR A 394 -16.75 -0.29 17.64
CA THR A 394 -17.21 1.04 18.05
C THR A 394 -16.05 1.97 18.42
N LYS A 395 -15.12 1.54 19.29
CA LYS A 395 -14.04 2.40 19.78
C LYS A 395 -13.06 2.82 18.69
N GLN A 396 -12.82 1.98 17.68
CA GLN A 396 -11.91 2.28 16.58
C GLN A 396 -12.61 2.91 15.35
N SER A 397 -13.92 3.03 15.36
CA SER A 397 -14.66 3.71 14.29
C SER A 397 -14.72 5.23 14.53
N PRO A 398 -14.23 6.05 13.57
CA PRO A 398 -14.34 7.50 13.67
C PRO A 398 -15.78 8.01 13.90
N LEU A 399 -16.77 7.37 13.27
CA LEU A 399 -18.18 7.77 13.37
C LEU A 399 -18.68 7.81 14.81
N PHE A 400 -18.34 6.80 15.62
CA PHE A 400 -18.77 6.73 17.03
C PHE A 400 -18.04 7.69 17.95
N ASN A 401 -17.08 8.45 17.40
CA ASN A 401 -16.30 9.50 18.07
C ASN A 401 -16.36 10.83 17.31
N ALA A 402 -17.36 11.03 16.47
CA ALA A 402 -17.50 12.20 15.60
C ALA A 402 -17.64 13.52 16.39
N ASP A 403 -18.19 13.47 17.60
CA ASP A 403 -18.31 14.59 18.55
C ASP A 403 -16.94 15.22 18.90
N LYS A 404 -15.86 14.44 18.85
CA LYS A 404 -14.48 14.90 19.15
C LYS A 404 -13.82 15.61 17.97
N ILE A 405 -14.37 15.53 16.76
CA ILE A 405 -13.80 16.14 15.55
C ILE A 405 -14.05 17.65 15.56
N ASN A 406 -12.98 18.44 15.60
CA ASN A 406 -13.03 19.91 15.56
C ASN A 406 -12.40 20.48 14.27
N THR A 407 -11.47 19.75 13.66
CA THR A 407 -10.80 20.13 12.43
C THR A 407 -11.79 20.20 11.25
N PRO A 408 -11.76 21.26 10.43
CA PRO A 408 -12.50 21.29 9.17
C PRO A 408 -12.19 20.08 8.30
N LEU A 409 -13.22 19.28 7.97
CA LEU A 409 -13.08 18.01 7.26
C LEU A 409 -13.74 18.07 5.89
N LEU A 410 -12.96 17.75 4.85
CA LEU A 410 -13.49 17.51 3.51
C LEU A 410 -13.58 15.98 3.28
N LEU A 411 -14.77 15.53 2.93
CA LEU A 411 -15.05 14.17 2.47
C LEU A 411 -15.11 14.17 0.94
N LEU A 412 -14.29 13.35 0.29
CA LEU A 412 -14.27 13.14 -1.16
C LEU A 412 -14.59 11.70 -1.48
N HIS A 413 -15.54 11.42 -2.42
CA HIS A 413 -15.92 10.04 -2.72
C HIS A 413 -16.49 9.91 -4.13
N GLY A 414 -16.11 8.86 -4.85
CA GLY A 414 -16.79 8.42 -6.07
C GLY A 414 -18.13 7.76 -5.72
N ASN A 415 -19.24 8.17 -6.32
CA ASN A 415 -20.55 7.65 -5.92
C ASN A 415 -20.87 6.24 -6.46
N ALA A 416 -19.99 5.67 -7.29
CA ALA A 416 -20.04 4.29 -7.74
C ALA A 416 -18.95 3.42 -7.09
N ASP A 417 -18.39 3.86 -5.94
CA ASP A 417 -17.33 3.13 -5.23
C ASP A 417 -17.86 1.81 -4.67
N THR A 418 -17.30 0.70 -5.19
CA THR A 418 -17.61 -0.66 -4.75
C THR A 418 -16.57 -1.22 -3.77
N ASN A 419 -15.47 -0.48 -3.55
CA ASN A 419 -14.41 -0.87 -2.63
C ASN A 419 -14.67 -0.37 -1.20
N VAL A 420 -14.89 0.94 -1.07
CA VAL A 420 -15.41 1.56 0.16
C VAL A 420 -16.76 2.18 -0.19
N PRO A 421 -17.87 1.63 0.31
CA PRO A 421 -19.20 2.15 -0.02
C PRO A 421 -19.36 3.62 0.34
N ILE A 422 -19.99 4.40 -0.55
CA ILE A 422 -20.19 5.84 -0.33
C ILE A 422 -20.94 6.15 0.98
N GLY A 423 -21.71 5.19 1.49
CA GLY A 423 -22.37 5.25 2.80
C GLY A 423 -21.44 5.63 3.94
N GLU A 424 -20.16 5.25 3.86
CA GLU A 424 -19.14 5.62 4.84
C GLU A 424 -18.96 7.15 4.92
N SER A 425 -18.91 7.86 3.80
CA SER A 425 -18.84 9.32 3.78
C SER A 425 -20.19 9.98 4.11
N ILE A 426 -21.31 9.40 3.66
CA ILE A 426 -22.65 9.95 3.93
C ILE A 426 -22.95 9.98 5.43
N GLN A 427 -22.70 8.88 6.15
CA GLN A 427 -22.97 8.81 7.59
C GLN A 427 -22.07 9.75 8.40
N MET A 428 -20.78 9.89 8.05
CA MET A 428 -19.88 10.84 8.71
C MET A 428 -20.29 12.28 8.44
N PHE A 429 -20.66 12.63 7.19
CA PHE A 429 -21.18 13.95 6.84
C PHE A 429 -22.43 14.30 7.65
N ALA A 430 -23.40 13.39 7.71
CA ALA A 430 -24.62 13.59 8.48
C ALA A 430 -24.34 13.80 9.98
N ALA A 431 -23.46 12.97 10.57
CA ALA A 431 -23.07 13.11 11.96
C ALA A 431 -22.44 14.47 12.26
N LEU A 432 -21.48 14.90 11.45
CA LEU A 432 -20.79 16.18 11.65
C LEU A 432 -21.71 17.39 11.42
N LYS A 433 -22.65 17.32 10.46
CA LYS A 433 -23.67 18.40 10.27
C LYS A 433 -24.60 18.47 11.48
N ILE A 434 -25.07 17.36 12.02
CA ILE A 434 -25.92 17.34 13.23
C ILE A 434 -25.18 17.92 14.43
N LEU A 435 -23.88 17.67 14.54
CA LEU A 435 -23.01 18.18 15.60
C LEU A 435 -22.60 19.66 15.40
N GLY A 436 -23.02 20.31 14.30
CA GLY A 436 -22.65 21.70 13.99
C GLY A 436 -21.16 21.88 13.62
N LYS A 437 -20.49 20.80 13.19
CA LYS A 437 -19.07 20.82 12.83
C LYS A 437 -18.85 21.31 11.40
N THR A 438 -17.66 21.83 11.12
CA THR A 438 -17.26 22.24 9.77
C THR A 438 -16.93 21.02 8.91
N VAL A 439 -17.82 20.68 7.99
CA VAL A 439 -17.65 19.55 7.06
C VAL A 439 -18.21 19.88 5.69
N GLU A 440 -17.48 19.49 4.65
CA GLU A 440 -17.94 19.50 3.27
C GLU A 440 -17.89 18.10 2.67
N PHE A 441 -18.80 17.80 1.76
CA PHE A 441 -18.84 16.51 1.08
C PHE A 441 -18.98 16.71 -0.43
N VAL A 442 -17.96 16.26 -1.17
CA VAL A 442 -17.92 16.31 -2.63
C VAL A 442 -17.97 14.90 -3.19
N GLN A 443 -19.04 14.61 -3.93
CA GLN A 443 -19.24 13.35 -4.64
C GLN A 443 -18.78 13.49 -6.08
N VAL A 444 -18.06 12.49 -6.60
CA VAL A 444 -17.65 12.44 -8.01
C VAL A 444 -18.52 11.42 -8.72
N ASP A 445 -19.43 11.93 -9.55
CA ASP A 445 -20.46 11.13 -10.20
C ASP A 445 -19.90 10.05 -11.14
N GLY A 446 -20.39 8.81 -11.00
CA GLY A 446 -20.00 7.65 -11.82
C GLY A 446 -18.56 7.16 -11.62
N GLU A 447 -17.80 7.73 -10.69
CA GLU A 447 -16.44 7.24 -10.36
C GLU A 447 -16.48 6.20 -9.24
N ASN A 448 -15.57 5.22 -9.37
CA ASN A 448 -15.36 4.18 -8.37
C ASN A 448 -14.29 4.62 -7.36
N HIS A 449 -13.63 3.70 -6.67
CA HIS A 449 -12.61 3.94 -5.65
C HIS A 449 -11.41 4.76 -6.13
N GLY A 450 -11.07 4.70 -7.41
CA GLY A 450 -10.13 5.57 -8.09
C GLY A 450 -10.87 6.57 -8.98
N ILE A 451 -10.51 7.84 -8.90
CA ILE A 451 -11.03 8.86 -9.83
C ILE A 451 -10.16 8.82 -11.09
N VAL A 452 -10.67 8.19 -12.15
CA VAL A 452 -9.90 7.90 -13.38
C VAL A 452 -10.32 8.73 -14.58
N GLY A 453 -11.57 9.20 -14.62
CA GLY A 453 -12.04 10.08 -15.68
C GLY A 453 -11.24 11.38 -15.72
N TYR A 454 -10.61 11.71 -16.86
CA TYR A 454 -9.64 12.81 -16.97
C TYR A 454 -10.16 14.14 -16.43
N GLN A 455 -11.32 14.63 -16.88
CA GLN A 455 -11.90 15.88 -16.42
C GLN A 455 -12.34 15.83 -14.96
N LYS A 456 -12.88 14.69 -14.52
CA LYS A 456 -13.28 14.46 -13.12
C LYS A 456 -12.06 14.46 -12.20
N ARG A 457 -10.94 13.87 -12.63
CA ARG A 457 -9.69 13.86 -11.89
C ARG A 457 -9.11 15.27 -11.73
N ILE A 458 -9.17 16.10 -12.77
CA ILE A 458 -8.77 17.52 -12.68
C ILE A 458 -9.65 18.26 -11.66
N GLY A 459 -10.97 18.12 -11.76
CA GLY A 459 -11.91 18.74 -10.82
C GLY A 459 -11.68 18.29 -9.38
N TRP A 460 -11.47 16.98 -9.18
CA TRP A 460 -11.15 16.40 -7.89
C TRP A 460 -9.83 16.94 -7.30
N GLN A 461 -8.77 17.06 -8.10
CA GLN A 461 -7.51 17.65 -7.65
C GLN A 461 -7.67 19.14 -7.30
N ASN A 462 -8.37 19.89 -8.13
CA ASN A 462 -8.65 21.31 -7.85
C ASN A 462 -9.44 21.50 -6.55
N THR A 463 -10.37 20.59 -6.23
CA THR A 463 -11.11 20.58 -4.96
C THR A 463 -10.14 20.42 -3.77
N ILE A 464 -9.19 19.51 -3.85
CA ILE A 464 -8.16 19.30 -2.82
C ILE A 464 -7.31 20.56 -2.63
N TYR A 465 -6.81 21.13 -3.74
CA TYR A 465 -5.95 22.32 -3.69
C TYR A 465 -6.69 23.53 -3.12
N ALA A 466 -7.94 23.74 -3.54
CA ALA A 466 -8.78 24.85 -3.05
C ALA A 466 -9.13 24.71 -1.56
N TRP A 467 -9.36 23.46 -1.08
CA TRP A 467 -9.58 23.22 0.35
C TRP A 467 -8.36 23.57 1.20
N PHE A 468 -7.18 23.11 0.80
CA PHE A 468 -5.95 23.46 1.50
C PHE A 468 -5.60 24.94 1.40
N ALA A 469 -5.81 25.59 0.25
CA ALA A 469 -5.60 27.03 0.11
C ALA A 469 -6.49 27.82 1.08
N LYS A 470 -7.78 27.47 1.17
CA LYS A 470 -8.74 28.09 2.08
C LYS A 470 -8.30 28.04 3.55
N TRP A 471 -7.83 26.88 4.02
CA TRP A 471 -7.59 26.69 5.46
C TRP A 471 -6.13 26.87 5.88
N LEU A 472 -5.18 26.55 5.01
CA LEU A 472 -3.75 26.59 5.33
C LEU A 472 -3.06 27.90 4.90
N LYS A 473 -3.68 28.62 3.94
CA LYS A 473 -3.13 29.90 3.44
C LYS A 473 -4.04 31.09 3.66
N ASP A 474 -5.25 30.86 4.17
CA ASP A 474 -6.29 31.86 4.32
C ASP A 474 -6.73 32.46 2.97
N GLU A 475 -6.70 31.65 1.89
CA GLU A 475 -7.06 32.00 0.50
C GLU A 475 -8.36 31.27 0.11
N PRO A 476 -9.56 31.78 0.46
CA PRO A 476 -10.83 31.07 0.21
C PRO A 476 -11.38 31.27 -1.20
N GLU A 477 -10.80 32.14 -2.02
CA GLU A 477 -11.35 32.56 -3.32
C GLU A 477 -11.48 31.38 -4.28
N TRP A 478 -10.46 30.51 -4.32
CA TRP A 478 -10.50 29.33 -5.18
C TRP A 478 -11.63 28.37 -4.78
N TRP A 479 -11.81 28.13 -3.48
CA TRP A 479 -12.93 27.32 -2.98
C TRP A 479 -14.28 27.93 -3.34
N LYS A 480 -14.47 29.23 -3.13
CA LYS A 480 -15.70 29.94 -3.47
C LYS A 480 -16.00 29.93 -4.98
N ALA A 481 -14.96 29.97 -5.81
CA ALA A 481 -15.12 29.87 -7.27
C ALA A 481 -15.61 28.48 -7.71
N LEU A 482 -15.14 27.40 -7.07
CA LEU A 482 -15.57 26.03 -7.35
C LEU A 482 -16.94 25.71 -6.72
N TYR A 483 -17.18 26.21 -5.52
CA TYR A 483 -18.34 25.92 -4.69
C TYR A 483 -18.93 27.22 -4.14
N PRO A 484 -19.64 28.02 -4.99
CA PRO A 484 -20.29 29.25 -4.55
C PRO A 484 -21.39 28.95 -3.54
N ASP A 485 -21.56 29.86 -2.56
CA ASP A 485 -22.65 29.76 -1.59
C ASP A 485 -23.97 29.70 -2.33
N ARG A 486 -24.73 28.63 -2.11
CA ARG A 486 -26.09 28.54 -2.64
C ARG A 486 -27.01 29.35 -1.73
N THR A 487 -27.51 30.47 -2.20
CA THR A 487 -28.71 31.09 -1.62
C THR A 487 -29.88 30.14 -1.87
N LEU A 488 -30.36 29.49 -0.81
CA LEU A 488 -31.61 28.73 -0.82
C LEU A 488 -32.79 29.72 -0.90
#